data_4261437bbdad9ce69ed2a0a9b75dc22c
#
_entry.id   4261437bbdad9ce69ed2a0a9b75dc22c
#
_cell.length_a   1.000
_cell.length_b   1.000
_cell.length_c   1.000
_cell.angle_alpha   90.00
_cell.angle_beta   90.00
_cell.angle_gamma   90.00
#
_symmetry.space_group_name_H-M   'P 1'
#
loop_
_entity.id
_entity.type
_entity.pdbx_description
1 polymer ?
#
loop_
_entity_poly.entity_id
_entity_poly.type
_entity_poly.pdbx_seq_one_letter_code
_entity_poly.pdbx_strand_id
1 'polypeptide(L)'
;GKITCKNELNVVALNAKDINVEMSNAADYVFDENYDLKSLSEVESYVKENKHLPGIPSAADMAENGMNVSTMSNLLLEKVEELTLHLIRLEKENAELKAKFESLEK
;
A
#
# COMPACT_ATOMS: atom_id res chain seq x y z
N GLY A 1 -18.84 -0.01 30.36
CA GLY A 1 -18.08 -1.15 30.78
C GLY A 1 -17.00 -1.54 29.79
N LYS A 2 -16.27 -2.56 30.15
CA LYS A 2 -15.12 -3.04 29.40
C LYS A 2 -15.15 -4.55 29.34
N ILE A 3 -14.98 -5.11 28.16
CA ILE A 3 -14.91 -6.56 27.96
C ILE A 3 -13.48 -6.89 27.56
N THR A 4 -12.87 -7.83 28.27
CA THR A 4 -11.51 -8.26 27.97
C THR A 4 -11.53 -9.74 27.56
N CYS A 5 -11.02 -10.02 26.35
CA CYS A 5 -10.86 -11.38 25.86
C CYS A 5 -9.37 -11.58 25.57
N LYS A 6 -8.74 -12.57 26.22
CA LYS A 6 -7.28 -12.73 26.13
C LYS A 6 -6.79 -13.47 24.89
N ASN A 7 -7.63 -14.27 24.27
CA ASN A 7 -7.20 -15.07 23.12
C ASN A 7 -7.92 -14.65 21.85
N GLU A 8 -9.03 -15.30 21.55
CA GLU A 8 -9.77 -15.03 20.33
C GLU A 8 -11.22 -14.74 20.63
N LEU A 9 -11.81 -13.87 19.84
CA LEU A 9 -13.24 -13.61 19.85
C LEU A 9 -13.78 -13.94 18.47
N ASN A 10 -14.68 -14.93 18.39
CA ASN A 10 -15.28 -15.34 17.13
C ASN A 10 -16.72 -14.83 17.06
N VAL A 11 -16.98 -13.97 16.08
CA VAL A 11 -18.30 -13.40 15.87
C VAL A 11 -18.66 -13.48 14.40
N VAL A 12 -19.96 -13.58 14.10
CA VAL A 12 -20.45 -13.61 12.73
C VAL A 12 -20.42 -12.19 12.15
N ALA A 13 -20.73 -11.21 12.96
CA ALA A 13 -20.70 -9.81 12.56
C ALA A 13 -20.34 -8.94 13.75
N LEU A 14 -19.62 -7.87 13.49
CA LEU A 14 -19.22 -6.91 14.51
C LEU A 14 -19.60 -5.50 14.05
N ASN A 15 -20.39 -4.80 14.88
CA ASN A 15 -20.72 -3.40 14.67
C ASN A 15 -19.99 -2.56 15.72
N ALA A 16 -19.14 -1.67 15.27
CA ALA A 16 -18.37 -0.81 16.15
C ALA A 16 -18.26 0.57 15.54
N LYS A 17 -18.24 1.61 16.38
CA LYS A 17 -17.95 2.97 15.91
C LYS A 17 -16.50 3.12 15.52
N ASP A 18 -15.63 2.45 16.25
CA ASP A 18 -14.20 2.55 16.04
C ASP A 18 -13.52 1.27 16.51
N ILE A 19 -12.39 0.98 15.90
CA ILE A 19 -11.58 -0.19 16.26
C ILE A 19 -10.14 0.27 16.34
N ASN A 20 -9.52 0.13 17.53
CA ASN A 20 -8.11 0.39 17.70
C ASN A 20 -7.35 -0.92 17.50
N VAL A 21 -6.60 -1.01 16.39
CA VAL A 21 -5.81 -2.19 16.08
C VAL A 21 -4.36 -1.87 16.41
N GLU A 22 -3.77 -2.67 17.29
CA GLU A 22 -2.36 -2.49 17.64
C GLU A 22 -1.49 -2.97 16.48
N MET A 23 -0.53 -2.15 16.10
CA MET A 23 0.36 -2.44 14.99
C MET A 23 1.82 -2.25 15.42
N SER A 24 2.63 -3.27 15.14
CA SER A 24 4.08 -3.16 15.25
C SER A 24 4.64 -3.04 13.84
N ASN A 25 5.73 -2.32 13.68
CA ASN A 25 6.40 -2.14 12.38
C ASN A 25 5.49 -1.53 11.31
N ALA A 26 4.74 -0.48 11.70
CA ALA A 26 3.92 0.25 10.73
C ALA A 26 4.80 0.87 9.65
N ALA A 27 4.25 1.01 8.43
CA ALA A 27 4.99 1.55 7.31
C ALA A 27 5.40 3.00 7.55
N ASP A 28 6.55 3.35 7.17
CA ASP A 28 7.24 4.61 6.90
C ASP A 28 8.57 4.23 6.26
N TYR A 29 8.89 2.94 6.29
CA TYR A 29 10.15 2.39 5.80
C TYR A 29 10.35 2.57 4.30
N VAL A 30 9.27 2.84 3.56
CA VAL A 30 9.35 3.11 2.12
C VAL A 30 10.19 4.37 1.84
N PHE A 31 10.20 5.31 2.79
CA PHE A 31 10.97 6.56 2.64
C PHE A 31 12.44 6.42 3.07
N ASP A 32 12.82 5.23 3.53
CA ASP A 32 14.19 4.93 3.87
C ASP A 32 15.03 4.87 2.59
N GLU A 33 16.26 5.41 2.63
CA GLU A 33 17.15 5.46 1.47
C GLU A 33 17.47 4.07 0.90
N ASN A 34 17.45 3.05 1.74
CA ASN A 34 17.78 1.68 1.34
C ASN A 34 16.58 0.88 0.85
N TYR A 35 15.39 1.49 0.84
CA TYR A 35 14.20 0.78 0.41
C TYR A 35 14.26 0.47 -1.09
N ASP A 36 13.99 -0.79 -1.43
CA ASP A 36 13.99 -1.25 -2.83
C ASP A 36 12.62 -0.99 -3.45
N LEU A 37 12.45 0.21 -4.00
CA LEU A 37 11.19 0.59 -4.65
C LEU A 37 11.14 -0.02 -6.05
N LYS A 38 10.14 -0.85 -6.31
CA LYS A 38 9.95 -1.42 -7.65
C LYS A 38 9.54 -0.32 -8.62
N SER A 39 10.07 -0.39 -9.86
CA SER A 39 9.65 0.53 -10.91
C SER A 39 8.21 0.26 -11.32
N LEU A 40 7.54 1.27 -11.86
CA LEU A 40 6.18 1.09 -12.37
C LEU A 40 6.12 0.05 -13.48
N SER A 41 7.18 -0.07 -14.26
CA SER A 41 7.30 -1.09 -15.30
C SER A 41 7.30 -2.50 -14.72
N GLU A 42 8.02 -2.71 -13.62
CA GLU A 42 8.04 -3.99 -12.91
C GLU A 42 6.67 -4.30 -12.30
N VAL A 43 6.02 -3.28 -11.72
CA VAL A 43 4.68 -3.43 -11.16
C VAL A 43 3.68 -3.80 -12.25
N GLU A 44 3.78 -3.14 -13.39
CA GLU A 44 2.91 -3.43 -14.54
C GLU A 44 3.03 -4.89 -14.98
N SER A 45 4.26 -5.38 -15.13
CA SER A 45 4.52 -6.77 -15.53
C SER A 45 3.96 -7.73 -14.48
N TYR A 46 4.15 -7.44 -13.21
CA TYR A 46 3.65 -8.29 -12.12
C TYR A 46 2.13 -8.37 -12.14
N VAL A 47 1.46 -7.22 -12.27
CA VAL A 47 -0.01 -7.16 -12.27
C VAL A 47 -0.59 -7.89 -13.47
N LYS A 48 0.04 -7.77 -14.64
CA LYS A 48 -0.41 -8.47 -15.84
C LYS A 48 -0.31 -9.99 -15.68
N GLU A 49 0.76 -10.46 -15.06
CA GLU A 49 0.98 -11.89 -14.85
C GLU A 49 0.17 -12.46 -13.69
N ASN A 50 0.15 -11.77 -12.56
CA ASN A 50 -0.40 -12.30 -11.31
C ASN A 50 -1.79 -11.77 -10.94
N LYS A 51 -2.26 -10.71 -11.60
CA LYS A 51 -3.59 -10.11 -11.42
C LYS A 51 -3.85 -9.54 -10.02
N HIS A 52 -2.79 -9.24 -9.27
CA HIS A 52 -2.87 -8.51 -8.00
C HIS A 52 -1.58 -7.73 -7.78
N LEU A 53 -1.58 -6.82 -6.82
CA LEU A 53 -0.40 -6.02 -6.52
C LEU A 53 0.69 -6.85 -5.86
N PRO A 54 1.98 -6.53 -6.13
CA PRO A 54 3.09 -7.21 -5.45
C PRO A 54 2.98 -7.04 -3.93
N GLY A 55 3.18 -8.12 -3.20
CA GLY A 55 3.18 -8.11 -1.75
C GLY A 55 1.79 -8.11 -1.11
N ILE A 56 0.74 -7.93 -1.89
CA ILE A 56 -0.64 -7.97 -1.40
C ILE A 56 -1.22 -9.35 -1.74
N PRO A 57 -1.90 -10.03 -0.78
CA PRO A 57 -2.54 -11.30 -1.08
C PRO A 57 -3.56 -11.16 -2.21
N SER A 58 -3.72 -12.20 -3.01
CA SER A 58 -4.74 -12.22 -4.06
C SER A 58 -6.14 -12.31 -3.46
N ALA A 59 -7.16 -11.98 -4.25
CA ALA A 59 -8.54 -12.11 -3.82
C ALA A 59 -8.86 -13.55 -3.43
N ALA A 60 -8.33 -14.53 -4.18
CA ALA A 60 -8.53 -15.95 -3.88
C ALA A 60 -7.91 -16.33 -2.53
N ASP A 61 -6.70 -15.84 -2.24
CA ASP A 61 -6.04 -16.08 -0.95
C ASP A 61 -6.85 -15.50 0.20
N MET A 62 -7.36 -14.29 0.04
CA MET A 62 -8.16 -13.64 1.07
C MET A 62 -9.50 -14.33 1.29
N ALA A 63 -10.11 -14.87 0.22
CA ALA A 63 -11.34 -15.62 0.33
C ALA A 63 -11.14 -16.92 1.10
N GLU A 64 -10.00 -17.58 0.90
CA GLU A 64 -9.69 -18.84 1.56
C GLU A 64 -9.22 -18.66 3.01
N ASN A 65 -8.33 -17.72 3.24
CA ASN A 65 -7.62 -17.58 4.52
C ASN A 65 -8.06 -16.37 5.36
N GLY A 66 -8.97 -15.54 4.83
CA GLY A 66 -9.36 -14.32 5.49
C GLY A 66 -8.28 -13.25 5.38
N MET A 67 -8.47 -12.18 6.11
CA MET A 67 -7.58 -11.02 6.05
C MET A 67 -7.40 -10.44 7.45
N ASN A 68 -6.16 -10.27 7.86
CA ASN A 68 -5.85 -9.57 9.11
C ASN A 68 -5.90 -8.06 8.87
N VAL A 69 -6.71 -7.36 9.65
CA VAL A 69 -6.89 -5.90 9.49
C VAL A 69 -5.57 -5.16 9.67
N SER A 70 -4.79 -5.49 10.70
CA SER A 70 -3.51 -4.81 10.94
C SER A 70 -2.53 -5.02 9.78
N THR A 71 -2.39 -6.26 9.30
CA THR A 71 -1.49 -6.58 8.20
C THR A 71 -1.92 -5.87 6.92
N MET A 72 -3.19 -5.95 6.57
CA MET A 72 -3.70 -5.33 5.36
C MET A 72 -3.60 -3.80 5.41
N SER A 73 -3.93 -3.20 6.56
CA SER A 73 -3.82 -1.75 6.71
C SER A 73 -2.38 -1.28 6.50
N ASN A 74 -1.41 -2.02 7.04
CA ASN A 74 0.00 -1.69 6.85
C ASN A 74 0.44 -1.86 5.40
N LEU A 75 0.00 -2.93 4.73
CA LEU A 75 0.32 -3.16 3.32
C LEU A 75 -0.27 -2.06 2.44
N LEU A 76 -1.49 -1.62 2.74
CA LEU A 76 -2.11 -0.52 2.00
C LEU A 76 -1.36 0.79 2.22
N LEU A 77 -0.94 1.07 3.45
CA LEU A 77 -0.12 2.26 3.73
C LEU A 77 1.21 2.20 2.98
N GLU A 78 1.87 1.03 2.97
CA GLU A 78 3.09 0.82 2.20
C GLU A 78 2.87 1.16 0.73
N LYS A 79 1.77 0.70 0.14
CA LYS A 79 1.46 0.99 -1.27
C LYS A 79 1.18 2.47 -1.51
N VAL A 80 0.51 3.14 -0.56
CA VAL A 80 0.30 4.59 -0.65
C VAL A 80 1.65 5.32 -0.63
N GLU A 81 2.57 4.90 0.23
CA GLU A 81 3.91 5.50 0.30
C GLU A 81 4.69 5.27 -0.99
N GLU A 82 4.63 4.05 -1.54
CA GLU A 82 5.27 3.75 -2.83
C GLU A 82 4.68 4.59 -3.95
N LEU A 83 3.36 4.70 -4.00
CA LEU A 83 2.67 5.54 -4.99
C LEU A 83 3.07 7.00 -4.85
N THR A 84 3.21 7.48 -3.63
CA THR A 84 3.61 8.86 -3.35
C THR A 84 4.99 9.15 -3.94
N LEU A 85 5.95 8.24 -3.75
CA LEU A 85 7.29 8.40 -4.33
C LEU A 85 7.24 8.43 -5.86
N HIS A 86 6.44 7.56 -6.46
CA HIS A 86 6.29 7.55 -7.92
C HIS A 86 5.65 8.83 -8.44
N LEU A 87 4.64 9.35 -7.72
CA LEU A 87 3.98 10.60 -8.10
C LEU A 87 4.93 11.79 -8.00
N ILE A 88 5.74 11.85 -6.94
CA ILE A 88 6.74 12.91 -6.78
C ILE A 88 7.72 12.89 -7.96
N ARG A 89 8.21 11.71 -8.33
CA ARG A 89 9.11 11.55 -9.48
C ARG A 89 8.44 12.01 -10.77
N LEU A 90 7.21 11.56 -10.99
CA LEU A 90 6.45 11.92 -12.20
C LEU A 90 6.18 13.42 -12.27
N GLU A 91 5.87 14.05 -11.14
CA GLU A 91 5.66 15.50 -11.09
C GLU A 91 6.92 16.25 -11.49
N LYS A 92 8.09 15.82 -10.99
CA LYS A 92 9.37 16.43 -11.34
C LYS A 92 9.70 16.24 -12.82
N GLU A 93 9.52 15.03 -13.34
CA GLU A 93 9.74 14.73 -14.76
C GLU A 93 8.80 15.54 -15.66
N ASN A 94 7.55 15.68 -15.21
CA ASN A 94 6.56 16.46 -15.96
C ASN A 94 6.93 17.93 -16.00
N ALA A 95 7.41 18.49 -14.89
CA ALA A 95 7.87 19.88 -14.83
C ALA A 95 9.08 20.11 -15.74
N GLU A 96 10.02 19.16 -15.74
CA GLU A 96 11.19 19.23 -16.61
C GLU A 96 10.81 19.16 -18.08
N LEU A 97 9.89 18.26 -18.41
CA LEU A 97 9.40 18.12 -19.79
C LEU A 97 8.68 19.37 -20.25
N LYS A 98 7.87 19.96 -19.39
CA LYS A 98 7.17 21.21 -19.69
C LYS A 98 8.15 22.35 -19.93
N ALA A 99 9.19 22.45 -19.11
CA ALA A 99 10.23 23.47 -19.28
C ALA A 99 10.97 23.29 -20.60
N LYS A 100 11.28 22.06 -20.98
CA LYS A 100 11.92 21.75 -22.26
C LYS A 100 11.02 22.13 -23.45
N PHE A 101 9.74 21.82 -23.33
CA PHE A 101 8.77 22.17 -24.37
C PHE A 101 8.66 23.69 -24.55
N GLU A 102 8.58 24.44 -23.46
CA GLU A 102 8.52 25.89 -23.50
C GLU A 102 9.80 26.47 -24.10
N SER A 103 10.95 25.87 -23.81
CA SER A 103 12.24 26.28 -24.38
C SER A 103 12.26 26.08 -25.89
N LEU A 104 11.63 25.03 -26.42
CA LEU A 104 11.58 24.76 -27.86
C LEU A 104 10.70 25.76 -28.63
N GLU A 105 9.73 26.39 -27.97
CA GLU A 105 8.82 27.34 -28.57
C GLU A 105 9.43 28.70 -28.79
N LYS A 106 10.59 28.98 -28.18
CA LYS A 106 11.32 30.23 -28.34
C LYS A 106 12.31 30.19 -29.54
#